data_b2bbc7fcbb2326d3c84ae8f6172435c7
#
_entry.id   b2bbc7fcbb2326d3c84ae8f6172435c7
#
_cell.length_a   1.000
_cell.length_b   1.000
_cell.length_c   1.000
_cell.angle_alpha   90.00
_cell.angle_beta   90.00
_cell.angle_gamma   90.00
#
_symmetry.space_group_name_H-M   'P 1'
#
loop_
_entity.id
_entity.type
_entity.pdbx_description
1 polymer ?
#
loop_
_entity_poly.entity_id
_entity_poly.type
_entity_poly.pdbx_seq_one_letter_code
_entity_poly.pdbx_strand_id
1 'polypeptide(L)'
;MKKKIVFLGNNIFLEDKIALVVGEILRQELVKKGFEVEVIERSGVSLIDFFEETDLLIIVDSIYVSREDLYGEVFKIDLSEYRGSYVKSPHNLSIKDVIDILKTLDERYPEKILVIGIGIKDLYTLSDKLSDNLERKLNYISKKILEIIDDEIKI
;
A
#
# COMPACT_ATOMS: atom_id res chain seq x y z
N MET A 1 17.60 11.60 1.56
CA MET A 1 16.33 11.09 2.07
C MET A 1 15.99 9.77 1.38
N LYS A 2 15.83 8.71 2.15
CA LYS A 2 15.48 7.42 1.59
C LYS A 2 13.96 7.26 1.53
N LYS A 3 13.43 7.05 0.33
CA LYS A 3 12.00 6.92 0.05
C LYS A 3 11.71 5.52 -0.44
N LYS A 4 10.76 4.87 0.20
CA LYS A 4 10.32 3.52 -0.17
C LYS A 4 8.82 3.50 -0.39
N ILE A 5 8.38 2.80 -1.43
CA ILE A 5 6.97 2.52 -1.67
C ILE A 5 6.76 1.02 -1.82
N VAL A 6 5.75 0.51 -1.14
CA VAL A 6 5.41 -0.90 -1.11
C VAL A 6 3.98 -1.08 -1.60
N PHE A 7 3.80 -1.88 -2.64
CA PHE A 7 2.48 -2.25 -3.15
C PHE A 7 2.16 -3.66 -2.65
N LEU A 8 1.07 -3.77 -1.90
CA LEU A 8 0.69 -5.02 -1.23
C LEU A 8 -0.59 -5.59 -1.80
N GLY A 9 -0.63 -6.88 -2.05
CA GLY A 9 -1.81 -7.55 -2.54
C GLY A 9 -1.66 -9.05 -2.55
N ASN A 10 -2.62 -9.72 -3.18
CA ASN A 10 -2.60 -11.17 -3.32
C ASN A 10 -3.00 -11.55 -4.75
N ASN A 11 -2.09 -12.18 -5.48
CA ASN A 11 -2.27 -12.51 -6.90
C ASN A 11 -3.35 -13.56 -7.15
N ILE A 12 -3.75 -14.33 -6.15
CA ILE A 12 -4.76 -15.37 -6.36
C ILE A 12 -6.19 -14.84 -6.33
N PHE A 13 -6.42 -13.61 -5.85
CA PHE A 13 -7.75 -13.02 -5.77
C PHE A 13 -8.02 -12.02 -6.87
N LEU A 14 -9.25 -12.05 -7.38
CA LEU A 14 -9.69 -11.25 -8.52
C LEU A 14 -9.42 -9.74 -8.36
N GLU A 15 -9.73 -9.19 -7.19
CA GLU A 15 -9.60 -7.74 -6.95
C GLU A 15 -8.45 -7.36 -6.04
N ASP A 16 -8.06 -8.23 -5.12
CA ASP A 16 -7.00 -7.91 -4.16
C ASP A 16 -5.62 -7.81 -4.81
N LYS A 17 -5.47 -8.23 -6.04
CA LYS A 17 -4.23 -8.06 -6.82
C LYS A 17 -4.04 -6.65 -7.36
N ILE A 18 -5.03 -5.76 -7.21
CA ILE A 18 -4.99 -4.45 -7.85
C ILE A 18 -3.72 -3.66 -7.52
N ALA A 19 -3.30 -3.63 -6.27
CA ALA A 19 -2.10 -2.89 -5.90
C ALA A 19 -0.84 -3.46 -6.55
N LEU A 20 -0.77 -4.79 -6.71
CA LEU A 20 0.36 -5.43 -7.39
C LEU A 20 0.42 -5.04 -8.87
N VAL A 21 -0.73 -5.03 -9.52
CA VAL A 21 -0.83 -4.64 -10.94
C VAL A 21 -0.40 -3.19 -11.12
N VAL A 22 -0.93 -2.29 -10.30
CA VAL A 22 -0.59 -0.86 -10.35
C VAL A 22 0.89 -0.64 -10.03
N GLY A 23 1.42 -1.37 -9.06
CA GLY A 23 2.84 -1.28 -8.69
C GLY A 23 3.76 -1.60 -9.87
N GLU A 24 3.44 -2.63 -10.64
CA GLU A 24 4.23 -2.96 -11.84
C GLU A 24 4.09 -1.88 -12.91
N ILE A 25 2.90 -1.31 -13.09
CA ILE A 25 2.69 -0.22 -14.05
C ILE A 25 3.53 1.02 -13.68
N LEU A 26 3.58 1.36 -12.39
CA LEU A 26 4.20 2.59 -11.91
C LEU A 26 5.69 2.44 -11.56
N ARG A 27 6.22 1.24 -11.54
CA ARG A 27 7.56 0.95 -11.04
C ARG A 27 8.63 1.88 -11.63
N GLN A 28 8.71 1.95 -12.95
CA GLN A 28 9.76 2.73 -13.61
C GLN A 28 9.68 4.22 -13.29
N GLU A 29 8.47 4.77 -13.31
CA GLU A 29 8.27 6.18 -13.02
C GLU A 29 8.61 6.51 -11.57
N LEU A 30 8.25 5.64 -10.64
CA LEU A 30 8.56 5.84 -9.23
C LEU A 30 10.04 5.71 -8.94
N VAL A 31 10.73 4.78 -9.60
CA VAL A 31 12.19 4.68 -9.50
C VAL A 31 12.84 5.98 -9.98
N LYS A 32 12.36 6.56 -11.06
CA LYS A 32 12.84 7.86 -11.56
C LYS A 32 12.63 9.00 -10.55
N LYS A 33 11.57 8.90 -9.74
CA LYS A 33 11.28 9.88 -8.67
C LYS A 33 12.12 9.65 -7.41
N GLY A 34 12.98 8.64 -7.41
CA GLY A 34 13.87 8.35 -6.30
C GLY A 34 13.33 7.35 -5.28
N PHE A 35 12.27 6.64 -5.61
CA PHE A 35 11.72 5.61 -4.73
C PHE A 35 12.40 4.26 -4.93
N GLU A 36 12.62 3.56 -3.83
CA GLU A 36 12.82 2.12 -3.84
C GLU A 36 11.41 1.50 -3.91
N VAL A 37 11.13 0.72 -4.95
CA VAL A 37 9.80 0.19 -5.22
C VAL A 37 9.76 -1.29 -4.94
N GLU A 38 8.82 -1.73 -4.11
CA GLU A 38 8.59 -3.15 -3.83
C GLU A 38 7.14 -3.49 -4.12
N VAL A 39 6.94 -4.58 -4.85
CA VAL A 39 5.62 -5.14 -5.18
C VAL A 39 5.59 -6.51 -4.55
N ILE A 40 4.82 -6.68 -3.47
CA ILE A 40 4.95 -7.84 -2.58
C ILE A 40 3.59 -8.45 -2.28
N GLU A 41 3.52 -9.77 -2.35
CA GLU A 41 2.35 -10.49 -1.85
C GLU A 41 2.30 -10.43 -0.32
N ARG A 42 1.09 -10.26 0.23
CA ARG A 42 0.88 -10.06 1.67
C ARG A 42 1.32 -11.23 2.53
N SER A 43 1.17 -12.45 2.01
CA SER A 43 1.44 -13.64 2.82
C SER A 43 2.92 -13.72 3.19
N GLY A 44 3.20 -13.85 4.48
CA GLY A 44 4.58 -14.02 4.97
C GLY A 44 5.39 -12.74 5.11
N VAL A 45 4.78 -11.58 4.89
CA VAL A 45 5.49 -10.29 4.97
C VAL A 45 5.35 -9.69 6.37
N SER A 46 6.44 -9.18 6.90
CA SER A 46 6.47 -8.40 8.14
C SER A 46 6.67 -6.93 7.81
N LEU A 47 5.79 -6.07 8.33
CA LEU A 47 5.89 -4.63 8.11
C LEU A 47 7.18 -4.03 8.64
N ILE A 48 7.69 -4.58 9.73
CA ILE A 48 8.89 -4.03 10.38
C ILE A 48 10.08 -4.04 9.43
N ASP A 49 10.11 -4.98 8.47
CA ASP A 49 11.20 -5.09 7.51
C ASP A 49 11.27 -3.88 6.56
N PHE A 50 10.18 -3.13 6.43
CA PHE A 50 10.14 -1.95 5.56
C PHE A 50 10.50 -0.66 6.26
N PHE A 51 10.57 -0.67 7.58
CA PHE A 51 10.80 0.54 8.36
C PHE A 51 12.28 0.92 8.46
N GLU A 52 13.14 -0.07 8.37
CA GLU A 52 14.56 0.13 8.61
C GLU A 52 15.20 1.03 7.55
N GLU A 53 15.95 2.03 8.01
CA GLU A 53 16.67 2.97 7.15
C GLU A 53 15.81 3.72 6.13
N THR A 54 14.53 3.89 6.41
CA THR A 54 13.60 4.58 5.51
C THR A 54 13.13 5.88 6.15
N ASP A 55 13.15 6.97 5.40
CA ASP A 55 12.67 8.28 5.88
C ASP A 55 11.20 8.50 5.53
N LEU A 56 10.79 8.14 4.32
CA LEU A 56 9.41 8.17 3.87
C LEU A 56 9.01 6.77 3.38
N LEU A 57 7.99 6.22 4.01
CA LEU A 57 7.41 4.95 3.60
C LEU A 57 5.99 5.18 3.10
N ILE A 58 5.72 4.76 1.87
CA ILE A 58 4.37 4.77 1.31
C ILE A 58 3.92 3.32 1.14
N ILE A 59 2.73 3.02 1.66
CA ILE A 59 2.13 1.69 1.53
C ILE A 59 0.88 1.84 0.68
N VAL A 60 0.78 1.06 -0.39
CA VAL A 60 -0.39 1.01 -1.25
C VAL A 60 -1.03 -0.36 -1.09
N ASP A 61 -2.29 -0.37 -0.67
CA ASP A 61 -3.01 -1.60 -0.35
C ASP A 61 -4.46 -1.51 -0.85
N SER A 62 -5.06 -2.65 -1.13
CA SER A 62 -6.49 -2.70 -1.41
C SER A 62 -7.27 -2.63 -0.11
N ILE A 63 -8.41 -1.96 -0.13
CA ILE A 63 -9.27 -1.80 1.05
C ILE A 63 -10.69 -2.18 0.65
N TYR A 64 -11.32 -3.04 1.43
CA TYR A 64 -12.72 -3.38 1.21
C TYR A 64 -13.61 -2.16 1.45
N VAL A 65 -14.48 -1.87 0.48
CA VAL A 65 -15.45 -0.78 0.60
C VAL A 65 -16.85 -1.31 0.33
N SER A 66 -17.81 -0.90 1.16
CA SER A 66 -19.20 -1.29 1.00
C SER A 66 -19.98 -0.33 0.11
N ARG A 67 -19.48 0.90 -0.04
CA ARG A 67 -20.12 1.93 -0.85
C ARG A 67 -19.66 1.86 -2.29
N GLU A 68 -20.61 1.89 -3.21
CA GLU A 68 -20.31 1.82 -4.65
C GLU A 68 -19.46 2.98 -5.13
N ASP A 69 -19.65 4.17 -4.57
CA ASP A 69 -18.91 5.37 -4.96
C ASP A 69 -17.43 5.33 -4.57
N LEU A 70 -17.05 4.41 -3.69
CA LEU A 70 -15.64 4.22 -3.30
C LEU A 70 -14.96 3.09 -4.07
N TYR A 71 -15.70 2.34 -4.85
CA TYR A 71 -15.15 1.23 -5.61
C TYR A 71 -14.21 1.73 -6.71
N GLY A 72 -12.98 1.25 -6.70
CA GLY A 72 -11.97 1.71 -7.66
C GLY A 72 -11.48 3.14 -7.41
N GLU A 73 -11.82 3.72 -6.25
CA GLU A 73 -11.29 5.02 -5.85
C GLU A 73 -10.00 4.86 -5.07
N VAL A 74 -9.21 5.92 -5.08
CA VAL A 74 -7.92 5.97 -4.39
C VAL A 74 -7.99 7.04 -3.31
N PHE A 75 -7.59 6.70 -2.10
CA PHE A 75 -7.70 7.62 -0.98
C PHE A 75 -6.61 7.37 0.05
N LYS A 76 -6.29 8.43 0.80
CA LYS A 76 -5.38 8.32 1.94
C LYS A 76 -6.12 7.68 3.10
N ILE A 77 -5.42 6.79 3.81
CA ILE A 77 -5.98 6.13 4.99
C ILE A 77 -5.27 6.68 6.21
N ASP A 78 -6.05 7.00 7.25
CA ASP A 78 -5.49 7.42 8.53
C ASP A 78 -4.66 6.28 9.11
N LEU A 79 -3.41 6.57 9.42
CA LEU A 79 -2.48 5.57 9.93
C LEU A 79 -2.99 4.90 11.20
N SER A 80 -3.70 5.64 12.05
CA SER A 80 -4.25 5.11 13.30
C SER A 80 -5.35 4.07 13.07
N GLU A 81 -6.01 4.11 11.91
CA GLU A 81 -7.10 3.19 11.55
C GLU A 81 -6.64 2.03 10.67
N TYR A 82 -5.43 2.10 10.13
CA TYR A 82 -4.93 1.08 9.23
C TYR A 82 -4.54 -0.18 10.01
N ARG A 83 -5.09 -1.32 9.58
CA ARG A 83 -4.88 -2.62 10.23
C ARG A 83 -4.30 -3.65 9.28
N GLY A 84 -3.39 -3.34 8.45
CA GLY A 84 -2.85 -4.23 7.44
C GLY A 84 -2.97 -5.72 7.79
N SER A 85 -3.71 -6.49 6.99
CA SER A 85 -3.96 -7.92 7.24
C SER A 85 -2.72 -8.79 7.08
N TYR A 86 -1.67 -8.24 6.51
CA TYR A 86 -0.39 -8.93 6.28
C TYR A 86 0.55 -8.86 7.49
N VAL A 87 0.21 -8.06 8.49
CA VAL A 87 1.01 -8.00 9.72
C VAL A 87 0.72 -9.24 10.53
N LYS A 88 1.61 -10.21 10.45
CA LYS A 88 1.52 -11.40 11.28
C LYS A 88 2.10 -11.08 12.65
N SER A 89 1.23 -10.66 13.54
CA SER A 89 1.56 -10.50 14.94
C SER A 89 0.51 -11.23 15.76
N PRO A 90 0.90 -11.99 16.78
CA PRO A 90 -0.07 -12.64 17.66
C PRO A 90 -0.97 -11.62 18.38
N HIS A 91 -0.64 -10.34 18.32
CA HIS A 91 -1.36 -9.27 19.00
C HIS A 91 -2.08 -8.30 18.05
N ASN A 92 -2.13 -8.61 16.75
CA ASN A 92 -2.75 -7.75 15.74
C ASN A 92 -2.28 -6.29 15.82
N LEU A 93 -0.97 -6.10 15.90
CA LEU A 93 -0.39 -4.77 16.02
C LEU A 93 -0.68 -3.92 14.77
N SER A 94 -1.09 -2.67 15.00
CA SER A 94 -1.19 -1.69 13.93
C SER A 94 0.19 -1.13 13.58
N ILE A 95 0.30 -0.42 12.47
CA ILE A 95 1.54 0.28 12.11
C ILE A 95 1.95 1.24 13.23
N LYS A 96 0.97 1.94 13.82
CA LYS A 96 1.25 2.85 14.92
C LYS A 96 1.88 2.12 16.12
N ASP A 97 1.36 0.94 16.44
CA ASP A 97 1.90 0.14 17.54
C ASP A 97 3.35 -0.29 17.26
N VAL A 98 3.64 -0.68 16.02
CA VAL A 98 5.00 -1.04 15.61
C VAL A 98 5.94 0.16 15.74
N ILE A 99 5.51 1.34 15.32
CA ILE A 99 6.30 2.56 15.46
C ILE A 99 6.59 2.85 16.94
N ASP A 100 5.58 2.74 17.80
CA ASP A 100 5.74 2.97 19.23
C ASP A 100 6.75 2.00 19.85
N ILE A 101 6.72 0.74 19.43
CA ILE A 101 7.70 -0.26 19.86
C ILE A 101 9.10 0.12 19.41
N LEU A 102 9.27 0.51 18.16
CA LEU A 102 10.56 0.92 17.62
C LEU A 102 11.13 2.14 18.34
N LYS A 103 10.27 3.12 18.67
CA LYS A 103 10.68 4.28 19.48
C LYS A 103 11.19 3.86 20.84
N THR A 104 10.48 2.94 21.50
CA THR A 104 10.86 2.42 22.82
C THR A 104 12.22 1.73 22.77
N LEU A 105 12.51 1.02 21.68
CA LEU A 105 13.77 0.31 21.49
C LEU A 105 14.88 1.20 20.94
N ASP A 106 14.60 2.48 20.71
CA ASP A 106 15.54 3.44 20.10
C ASP A 106 16.05 2.99 18.72
N GLU A 107 15.19 2.26 17.99
CA GLU A 107 15.49 1.83 16.63
C GLU A 107 15.03 2.86 15.61
N ARG A 108 15.68 2.91 14.47
CA ARG A 108 15.32 3.85 13.41
C ARG A 108 13.99 3.44 12.76
N TYR A 109 13.11 4.41 12.57
CA TYR A 109 11.81 4.24 11.94
C TYR A 109 11.56 5.42 10.98
N PRO A 110 10.63 5.28 10.01
CA PRO A 110 10.34 6.37 9.08
C PRO A 110 9.76 7.59 9.79
N GLU A 111 10.24 8.77 9.42
CA GLU A 111 9.66 10.02 9.91
C GLU A 111 8.24 10.22 9.42
N LYS A 112 7.95 9.71 8.22
CA LYS A 112 6.63 9.83 7.61
C LYS A 112 6.20 8.50 6.99
N ILE A 113 4.97 8.11 7.30
CA ILE A 113 4.33 6.94 6.69
C ILE A 113 3.00 7.39 6.09
N LEU A 114 2.83 7.12 4.81
CA LEU A 114 1.59 7.40 4.08
C LEU A 114 0.96 6.07 3.65
N VAL A 115 -0.31 5.89 3.94
CA VAL A 115 -1.05 4.72 3.47
C VAL A 115 -2.06 5.16 2.42
N ILE A 116 -2.01 4.52 1.26
CA ILE A 116 -2.92 4.77 0.15
C ILE A 116 -3.77 3.53 -0.05
N GLY A 117 -5.09 3.70 -0.02
CA GLY A 117 -6.04 2.61 -0.24
C GLY A 117 -6.65 2.67 -1.62
N ILE A 118 -6.87 1.49 -2.20
CA ILE A 118 -7.64 1.32 -3.44
C ILE A 118 -8.89 0.53 -3.08
N GLY A 119 -10.08 1.11 -3.32
CA GLY A 119 -11.34 0.49 -2.94
C GLY A 119 -11.67 -0.73 -3.78
N ILE A 120 -11.89 -1.86 -3.12
CA ILE A 120 -12.34 -3.11 -3.76
C ILE A 120 -13.60 -3.62 -3.10
N LYS A 121 -14.34 -4.47 -3.79
CA LYS A 121 -15.60 -5.06 -3.28
C LYS A 121 -15.55 -6.56 -3.16
N ASP A 122 -14.71 -7.23 -3.92
CA ASP A 122 -14.61 -8.68 -3.94
C ASP A 122 -13.34 -9.14 -3.23
N LEU A 123 -13.52 -9.83 -2.09
CA LEU A 123 -12.40 -10.33 -1.28
C LEU A 123 -12.07 -11.79 -1.52
N TYR A 124 -12.94 -12.54 -2.20
CA TYR A 124 -12.89 -14.01 -2.16
C TYR A 124 -12.80 -14.70 -3.51
N THR A 125 -13.17 -14.05 -4.61
CA THR A 125 -13.15 -14.70 -5.92
C THR A 125 -11.71 -14.96 -6.36
N LEU A 126 -11.42 -16.22 -6.63
CA LEU A 126 -10.09 -16.64 -7.13
C LEU A 126 -10.03 -16.40 -8.63
N SER A 127 -8.94 -15.80 -9.08
CA SER A 127 -8.72 -15.57 -10.50
C SER A 127 -7.25 -15.21 -10.75
N ASP A 128 -6.71 -15.62 -11.89
CA ASP A 128 -5.41 -15.18 -12.35
C ASP A 128 -5.46 -13.83 -13.06
N LYS A 129 -6.66 -13.30 -13.27
CA LYS A 129 -6.87 -11.99 -13.92
C LYS A 129 -7.49 -11.01 -12.96
N LEU A 130 -7.24 -9.72 -13.20
CA LEU A 130 -7.92 -8.63 -12.52
C LEU A 130 -9.37 -8.55 -12.99
N SER A 131 -10.29 -8.08 -12.14
CA SER A 131 -11.68 -7.88 -12.54
C SER A 131 -11.77 -6.86 -13.68
N ASP A 132 -12.73 -7.07 -14.59
CA ASP A 132 -12.93 -6.16 -15.73
C ASP A 132 -13.18 -4.73 -15.28
N ASN A 133 -13.92 -4.55 -14.21
CA ASN A 133 -14.24 -3.23 -13.69
C ASN A 133 -13.01 -2.48 -13.22
N LEU A 134 -12.12 -3.15 -12.48
CA LEU A 134 -10.88 -2.51 -12.03
C LEU A 134 -9.90 -2.33 -13.17
N GLU A 135 -9.86 -3.27 -14.12
CA GLU A 135 -8.99 -3.12 -15.29
C GLU A 135 -9.33 -1.87 -16.09
N ARG A 136 -10.61 -1.57 -16.26
CA ARG A 136 -11.04 -0.34 -16.93
C ARG A 136 -10.64 0.93 -16.18
N LYS A 137 -10.42 0.82 -14.87
CA LYS A 137 -10.04 1.96 -14.03
C LYS A 137 -8.53 2.05 -13.80
N LEU A 138 -7.73 1.18 -14.37
CA LEU A 138 -6.28 1.15 -14.11
C LEU A 138 -5.58 2.49 -14.36
N ASN A 139 -5.90 3.14 -15.48
CA ASN A 139 -5.30 4.44 -15.79
C ASN A 139 -5.69 5.50 -14.76
N TYR A 140 -6.94 5.53 -14.38
CA TYR A 140 -7.45 6.46 -13.37
C TYR A 140 -6.77 6.20 -12.01
N ILE A 141 -6.72 4.95 -11.58
CA ILE A 141 -6.11 4.57 -10.30
C ILE A 141 -4.63 4.93 -10.29
N SER A 142 -3.90 4.56 -11.34
CA SER A 142 -2.48 4.85 -11.45
C SER A 142 -2.19 6.34 -11.39
N LYS A 143 -2.99 7.13 -12.10
CA LYS A 143 -2.84 8.58 -12.13
C LYS A 143 -3.13 9.21 -10.77
N LYS A 144 -4.17 8.74 -10.09
CA LYS A 144 -4.51 9.24 -8.75
C LYS A 144 -3.43 8.93 -7.74
N ILE A 145 -2.86 7.75 -7.79
CA ILE A 145 -1.76 7.38 -6.90
C ILE A 145 -0.57 8.31 -7.12
N LEU A 146 -0.19 8.56 -8.39
CA LEU A 146 0.90 9.48 -8.70
C LEU A 146 0.62 10.89 -8.21
N GLU A 147 -0.61 11.38 -8.35
CA GLU A 147 -0.99 12.70 -7.85
C GLU A 147 -0.81 12.81 -6.34
N ILE A 148 -1.25 11.79 -5.60
CA ILE A 148 -1.10 11.76 -4.14
C ILE A 148 0.39 11.73 -3.77
N ILE A 149 1.18 10.92 -4.45
CA ILE A 149 2.62 10.82 -4.19
C ILE A 149 3.31 12.15 -4.51
N ASP A 150 3.00 12.76 -5.64
CA ASP A 150 3.60 14.05 -6.02
C ASP A 150 3.28 15.15 -4.99
N ASP A 151 2.06 15.17 -4.47
CA ASP A 151 1.69 16.13 -3.42
C ASP A 151 2.48 15.90 -2.13
N GLU A 152 2.77 14.64 -1.79
CA GLU A 152 3.53 14.32 -0.58
C GLU A 152 5.01 14.66 -0.69
N ILE A 153 5.61 14.55 -1.87
CA ILE A 153 7.03 14.86 -2.06
C ILE A 153 7.30 16.31 -2.43
N LYS A 154 6.27 17.09 -2.67
CA LYS A 154 6.41 18.55 -2.84
C LYS A 154 6.80 19.18 -1.52
N ILE A 155 7.75 20.07 -1.61
CA ILE A 155 8.20 20.83 -0.45
C ILE A 155 7.65 22.25 -0.55
#